data_188611db3b888c6be23bec01b66dd205
#
_entry.id   188611db3b888c6be23bec01b66dd205
#
_cell.length_a   1.000
_cell.length_b   1.000
_cell.length_c   1.000
_cell.angle_alpha   90.00
_cell.angle_beta   90.00
_cell.angle_gamma   90.00
#
_symmetry.space_group_name_H-M   'P 1'
#
loop_
_entity.id
_entity.type
_entity.pdbx_description
1 polymer ?
#
loop_
_entity_poly.entity_id
_entity_poly.type
_entity_poly.pdbx_seq_one_letter_code
_entity_poly.pdbx_strand_id
1 'polypeptide(L)'
;MTKPYQNLPPVPKTPTDRTAPAPTGTRRTQVRRSGVHGKGVYALVPLKAGERLLEYTGELITWPEALRRHPHDPAQPHHTFYFHIDDQRVIDAKFGGNSSRWINHSCAPNCAASQEGQRVFIDALCDIAAGEELFYDYGLVIDEPLTPQLKADYPCWCGHGVCRGTLLASTAPAAKPRRTRAKPKG
;
A
#
# COMPACT_ATOMS: atom_id res chain seq x y z
N MET A 1 -4.39 -12.21 19.64
CA MET A 1 -4.94 -11.87 18.30
C MET A 1 -4.01 -10.83 17.71
N THR A 2 -3.14 -11.23 16.82
CA THR A 2 -2.11 -10.41 16.16
C THR A 2 -2.76 -9.60 15.04
N LYS A 3 -2.52 -8.30 15.00
CA LYS A 3 -2.95 -7.42 13.92
C LYS A 3 -2.03 -7.68 12.72
N PRO A 4 -2.53 -8.14 11.57
CA PRO A 4 -1.68 -8.58 10.46
C PRO A 4 -1.02 -7.46 9.65
N TYR A 5 -1.30 -6.18 9.89
CA TYR A 5 -0.80 -5.10 9.05
C TYR A 5 -0.46 -3.86 9.87
N GLN A 6 0.81 -3.50 10.00
CA GLN A 6 1.25 -2.25 10.61
C GLN A 6 2.36 -1.58 9.78
N ASN A 7 2.17 -0.28 9.55
CA ASN A 7 3.12 0.79 9.24
C ASN A 7 3.88 0.73 7.91
N LEU A 8 3.48 1.62 7.00
CA LEU A 8 4.37 2.15 5.97
C LEU A 8 5.51 2.94 6.65
N PRO A 9 6.77 2.80 6.20
CA PRO A 9 7.84 3.70 6.60
C PRO A 9 7.47 5.14 6.21
N PRO A 10 7.85 6.17 7.01
CA PRO A 10 7.60 7.54 6.63
C PRO A 10 8.31 7.85 5.31
N VAL A 11 7.51 8.23 4.31
CA VAL A 11 8.03 8.74 3.03
C VAL A 11 8.87 9.99 3.34
N PRO A 12 10.09 10.13 2.78
CA PRO A 12 10.89 11.34 2.95
C PRO A 12 10.06 12.55 2.54
N LYS A 13 9.92 13.52 3.43
CA LYS A 13 9.26 14.80 3.13
C LYS A 13 10.13 15.58 2.17
N THR A 14 9.92 15.43 0.88
CA THR A 14 10.42 16.39 -0.10
C THR A 14 9.45 17.58 -0.11
N PRO A 15 9.92 18.82 0.13
CA PRO A 15 9.09 19.99 -0.02
C PRO A 15 8.92 20.25 -1.52
N THR A 16 7.81 19.85 -2.09
CA THR A 16 7.39 20.29 -3.41
C THR A 16 6.10 21.07 -3.26
N ASP A 17 6.16 22.30 -3.74
CA ASP A 17 5.02 23.18 -3.96
C ASP A 17 3.94 22.40 -4.76
N ARG A 18 2.88 21.94 -4.04
CA ARG A 18 1.83 21.10 -4.62
C ARG A 18 0.65 21.99 -5.02
N THR A 19 0.86 22.84 -5.99
CA THR A 19 -0.18 23.68 -6.54
C THR A 19 -0.42 23.33 -8.01
N ALA A 20 -1.18 22.25 -8.25
CA ALA A 20 -2.07 22.14 -9.41
C ALA A 20 -3.08 21.02 -9.17
N PRO A 21 -4.40 21.29 -9.15
CA PRO A 21 -5.40 20.24 -9.27
C PRO A 21 -5.24 19.60 -10.66
N ALA A 22 -5.30 18.26 -10.70
CA ALA A 22 -5.32 17.53 -11.97
C ALA A 22 -6.45 18.07 -12.85
N PRO A 23 -6.25 18.21 -14.20
CA PRO A 23 -7.27 18.70 -15.09
C PRO A 23 -8.49 17.77 -15.03
N THR A 24 -9.62 18.33 -14.63
CA THR A 24 -10.93 17.67 -14.61
C THR A 24 -11.34 17.40 -16.07
N GLY A 25 -11.46 16.11 -16.43
CA GLY A 25 -12.15 15.74 -17.66
C GLY A 25 -11.59 14.58 -18.48
N THR A 26 -10.33 14.25 -18.42
CA THR A 26 -9.77 13.14 -19.23
C THR A 26 -9.30 11.99 -18.37
N ARG A 27 -9.83 10.80 -18.62
CA ARG A 27 -9.40 9.56 -17.96
C ARG A 27 -7.91 9.33 -18.23
N ARG A 28 -7.09 9.38 -17.19
CA ARG A 28 -5.62 9.30 -17.29
C ARG A 28 -5.05 7.91 -17.06
N THR A 29 -5.86 7.03 -16.47
CA THR A 29 -5.47 5.65 -16.16
C THR A 29 -6.57 4.67 -16.55
N GLN A 30 -6.20 3.40 -16.77
CA GLN A 30 -7.12 2.33 -17.12
C GLN A 30 -6.75 1.04 -16.41
N VAL A 31 -7.76 0.30 -15.94
CA VAL A 31 -7.58 -1.06 -15.43
C VAL A 31 -7.51 -2.04 -16.60
N ARG A 32 -6.48 -2.90 -16.62
CA ARG A 32 -6.28 -3.96 -17.60
C ARG A 32 -5.84 -5.23 -16.88
N ARG A 33 -5.69 -6.34 -17.62
CA ARG A 33 -5.00 -7.54 -17.11
C ARG A 33 -3.52 -7.19 -16.89
N SER A 34 -2.99 -7.55 -15.73
CA SER A 34 -1.57 -7.35 -15.40
C SER A 34 -0.74 -8.56 -15.83
N GLY A 35 0.53 -8.31 -16.18
CA GLY A 35 1.53 -9.35 -16.35
C GLY A 35 2.08 -9.90 -15.04
N VAL A 36 1.86 -9.19 -13.92
CA VAL A 36 2.34 -9.58 -12.59
C VAL A 36 1.27 -10.40 -11.87
N HIS A 37 0.09 -9.81 -11.64
CA HIS A 37 -1.00 -10.50 -10.95
C HIS A 37 -2.36 -9.89 -11.31
N GLY A 38 -3.32 -10.72 -11.70
CA GLY A 38 -4.72 -10.37 -11.90
C GLY A 38 -4.96 -9.13 -12.78
N LYS A 39 -5.39 -8.04 -12.15
CA LYS A 39 -5.60 -6.73 -12.79
C LYS A 39 -4.47 -5.78 -12.39
N GLY A 40 -4.21 -4.78 -13.24
CA GLY A 40 -3.29 -3.68 -13.00
C GLY A 40 -3.85 -2.35 -13.50
N VAL A 41 -3.26 -1.26 -13.06
CA VAL A 41 -3.62 0.10 -13.48
C VAL A 41 -2.53 0.60 -14.42
N TYR A 42 -2.92 1.08 -15.59
CA TYR A 42 -2.03 1.51 -16.65
C TYR A 42 -2.21 3.00 -16.95
N ALA A 43 -1.13 3.71 -17.21
CA ALA A 43 -1.16 5.07 -17.69
C ALA A 43 -1.75 5.11 -19.11
N LEU A 44 -2.68 6.04 -19.39
CA LEU A 44 -3.22 6.31 -20.74
C LEU A 44 -2.50 7.45 -21.43
N VAL A 45 -1.88 8.32 -20.63
CA VAL A 45 -1.10 9.49 -21.07
C VAL A 45 0.21 9.51 -20.30
N PRO A 46 1.25 10.21 -20.75
CA PRO A 46 2.45 10.42 -19.95
C PRO A 46 2.11 11.10 -18.62
N LEU A 47 2.67 10.59 -17.52
CA LEU A 47 2.53 11.10 -16.17
C LEU A 47 3.89 11.61 -15.70
N LYS A 48 3.93 12.71 -14.95
CA LYS A 48 5.17 13.33 -14.52
C LYS A 48 5.56 12.96 -13.10
N ALA A 49 6.87 12.88 -12.84
CA ALA A 49 7.42 12.69 -11.52
C ALA A 49 6.85 13.74 -10.53
N GLY A 50 6.48 13.30 -9.33
CA GLY A 50 5.87 14.13 -8.29
C GLY A 50 4.39 14.42 -8.48
N GLU A 51 3.77 13.97 -9.57
CA GLU A 51 2.37 14.20 -9.85
C GLU A 51 1.46 13.29 -9.00
N ARG A 52 0.40 13.85 -8.42
CA ARG A 52 -0.65 13.09 -7.76
C ARG A 52 -1.57 12.47 -8.80
N LEU A 53 -1.66 11.14 -8.79
CA LEU A 53 -2.33 10.38 -9.83
C LEU A 53 -3.75 9.96 -9.42
N LEU A 54 -3.90 9.38 -8.25
CA LEU A 54 -5.14 8.79 -7.75
C LEU A 54 -5.24 8.96 -6.24
N GLU A 55 -6.46 9.01 -5.72
CA GLU A 55 -6.72 8.75 -4.32
C GLU A 55 -7.07 7.27 -4.13
N TYR A 56 -6.54 6.63 -3.10
CA TYR A 56 -6.93 5.28 -2.71
C TYR A 56 -8.21 5.37 -1.88
N THR A 57 -9.35 5.14 -2.52
CA THR A 57 -10.66 5.26 -1.87
C THR A 57 -11.19 3.92 -1.41
N GLY A 58 -12.09 3.97 -0.43
CA GLY A 58 -12.78 2.83 0.13
C GLY A 58 -13.54 3.22 1.39
N GLU A 59 -14.18 2.24 2.01
CA GLU A 59 -14.83 2.44 3.29
C GLU A 59 -13.79 2.47 4.43
N LEU A 60 -13.82 3.52 5.25
CA LEU A 60 -12.96 3.61 6.43
C LEU A 60 -13.58 2.81 7.56
N ILE A 61 -12.95 1.72 7.96
CA ILE A 61 -13.43 0.79 8.97
C ILE A 61 -12.41 0.57 10.08
N THR A 62 -12.84 -0.03 11.18
CA THR A 62 -11.94 -0.42 12.27
C THR A 62 -11.25 -1.76 11.96
N TRP A 63 -10.09 -2.00 12.59
CA TRP A 63 -9.41 -3.30 12.47
C TRP A 63 -10.26 -4.49 12.93
N PRO A 64 -11.02 -4.43 14.06
CA PRO A 64 -11.94 -5.51 14.41
C PRO A 64 -12.98 -5.81 13.33
N GLU A 65 -13.51 -4.76 12.67
CA GLU A 65 -14.45 -4.92 11.56
C GLU A 65 -13.77 -5.53 10.33
N ALA A 66 -12.56 -5.09 9.99
CA ALA A 66 -11.78 -5.65 8.88
C ALA A 66 -11.53 -7.16 9.07
N LEU A 67 -11.15 -7.57 10.29
CA LEU A 67 -10.95 -8.99 10.63
C LEU A 67 -12.25 -9.80 10.56
N ARG A 68 -13.38 -9.20 10.93
CA ARG A 68 -14.69 -9.84 10.82
C ARG A 68 -15.12 -10.04 9.36
N ARG A 69 -14.86 -9.05 8.49
CA ARG A 69 -15.23 -9.09 7.06
C ARG A 69 -14.38 -10.07 6.25
N HIS A 70 -13.12 -10.16 6.61
CA HIS A 70 -12.13 -11.00 5.92
C HIS A 70 -11.34 -11.81 6.94
N PRO A 71 -11.95 -12.86 7.51
CA PRO A 71 -11.17 -13.83 8.28
C PRO A 71 -10.06 -14.35 7.38
N HIS A 72 -8.88 -14.53 7.94
CA HIS A 72 -7.72 -15.06 7.22
C HIS A 72 -8.10 -16.32 6.44
N ASP A 73 -8.04 -16.23 5.12
CA ASP A 73 -8.19 -17.38 4.23
C ASP A 73 -6.80 -17.95 3.94
N PRO A 74 -6.46 -19.13 4.47
CA PRO A 74 -5.15 -19.76 4.24
C PRO A 74 -4.86 -20.03 2.75
N ALA A 75 -5.90 -20.15 1.92
CA ALA A 75 -5.75 -20.38 0.48
C ALA A 75 -5.45 -19.07 -0.30
N GLN A 76 -5.83 -17.91 0.25
CA GLN A 76 -5.61 -16.61 -0.36
C GLN A 76 -5.27 -15.54 0.70
N PRO A 77 -4.19 -15.72 1.47
CA PRO A 77 -3.87 -14.88 2.63
C PRO A 77 -3.56 -13.42 2.25
N HIS A 78 -3.31 -13.16 0.97
CA HIS A 78 -2.82 -11.86 0.48
C HIS A 78 -3.86 -11.09 -0.36
N HIS A 79 -5.05 -11.65 -0.57
CA HIS A 79 -6.06 -11.03 -1.44
C HIS A 79 -6.96 -10.06 -0.68
N THR A 80 -6.36 -9.06 -0.03
CA THR A 80 -7.09 -7.99 0.65
C THR A 80 -6.88 -6.67 -0.06
N PHE A 81 -7.92 -5.86 -0.13
CA PHE A 81 -7.87 -4.47 -0.61
C PHE A 81 -7.81 -3.50 0.56
N TYR A 82 -7.08 -3.88 1.62
CA TYR A 82 -6.94 -3.06 2.81
C TYR A 82 -5.74 -2.14 2.70
N PHE A 83 -5.96 -0.87 3.04
CA PHE A 83 -4.88 0.10 3.22
C PHE A 83 -4.86 0.55 4.68
N HIS A 84 -3.74 0.32 5.38
CA HIS A 84 -3.54 0.71 6.77
C HIS A 84 -3.53 2.25 6.91
N ILE A 85 -4.29 2.79 7.85
CA ILE A 85 -4.32 4.22 8.16
C ILE A 85 -3.62 4.48 9.51
N ASP A 86 -4.07 3.82 10.55
CA ASP A 86 -3.52 3.93 11.90
C ASP A 86 -3.77 2.66 12.73
N ASP A 87 -3.39 2.67 14.01
CA ASP A 87 -3.56 1.52 14.90
C ASP A 87 -5.04 1.11 15.08
N GLN A 88 -6.00 1.92 14.65
CA GLN A 88 -7.42 1.67 14.82
C GLN A 88 -8.17 1.46 13.52
N ARG A 89 -7.68 2.02 12.39
CA ARG A 89 -8.44 2.15 11.16
C ARG A 89 -7.69 1.68 9.92
N VAL A 90 -8.50 1.25 8.95
CA VAL A 90 -8.05 0.76 7.65
C VAL A 90 -9.08 1.17 6.60
N ILE A 91 -8.63 1.45 5.38
CA ILE A 91 -9.52 1.62 4.23
C ILE A 91 -9.76 0.24 3.63
N ASP A 92 -11.04 -0.14 3.50
CA ASP A 92 -11.48 -1.33 2.76
C ASP A 92 -11.95 -0.92 1.36
N ALA A 93 -11.08 -1.04 0.37
CA ALA A 93 -11.37 -0.68 -1.01
C ALA A 93 -12.24 -1.71 -1.76
N LYS A 94 -12.67 -2.79 -1.10
CA LYS A 94 -13.68 -3.69 -1.64
C LYS A 94 -15.03 -2.98 -1.72
N PHE A 95 -15.31 -2.06 -0.80
CA PHE A 95 -16.53 -1.25 -0.73
C PHE A 95 -16.19 0.22 -0.98
N GLY A 96 -16.87 0.84 -1.96
CA GLY A 96 -16.62 2.24 -2.33
C GLY A 96 -15.23 2.52 -2.91
N GLY A 97 -14.44 1.50 -3.19
CA GLY A 97 -13.10 1.66 -3.78
C GLY A 97 -13.14 2.00 -5.27
N ASN A 98 -12.09 2.67 -5.73
CA ASN A 98 -11.89 3.02 -7.12
C ASN A 98 -10.83 2.12 -7.80
N SER A 99 -10.30 2.54 -8.96
CA SER A 99 -9.30 1.77 -9.71
C SER A 99 -7.97 1.61 -8.98
N SER A 100 -7.62 2.47 -8.02
CA SER A 100 -6.34 2.41 -7.30
C SER A 100 -6.11 1.09 -6.56
N ARG A 101 -7.19 0.41 -6.14
CA ARG A 101 -7.11 -0.91 -5.50
C ARG A 101 -6.48 -2.00 -6.37
N TRP A 102 -6.38 -1.77 -7.68
CA TRP A 102 -5.79 -2.70 -8.64
C TRP A 102 -4.33 -2.37 -8.97
N ILE A 103 -3.73 -1.35 -8.32
CA ILE A 103 -2.30 -1.09 -8.48
C ILE A 103 -1.53 -2.19 -7.78
N ASN A 104 -0.69 -2.90 -8.54
CA ASN A 104 0.10 -4.00 -8.03
C ASN A 104 1.34 -3.53 -7.28
N HIS A 105 1.92 -4.45 -6.50
CA HIS A 105 3.21 -4.25 -5.86
C HIS A 105 4.37 -4.40 -6.83
N SER A 106 5.40 -3.57 -6.65
CA SER A 106 6.75 -3.82 -7.17
C SER A 106 7.83 -3.45 -6.15
N CYS A 107 8.93 -4.21 -6.14
CA CYS A 107 10.13 -3.89 -5.38
C CYS A 107 10.96 -2.76 -6.01
N ALA A 108 10.64 -2.39 -7.27
CA ALA A 108 11.14 -1.20 -7.97
C ALA A 108 9.92 -0.40 -8.47
N PRO A 109 9.23 0.30 -7.57
CA PRO A 109 7.97 0.97 -7.88
C PRO A 109 8.20 2.25 -8.69
N ASN A 110 7.23 2.61 -9.53
CA ASN A 110 7.15 3.90 -10.21
C ASN A 110 6.18 4.89 -9.54
N CYS A 111 5.48 4.43 -8.50
CA CYS A 111 4.59 5.24 -7.67
C CYS A 111 4.90 5.05 -6.19
N ALA A 112 4.46 6.00 -5.36
CA ALA A 112 4.44 5.89 -3.91
C ALA A 112 3.03 6.16 -3.38
N ALA A 113 2.69 5.52 -2.26
CA ALA A 113 1.50 5.87 -1.51
C ALA A 113 1.87 6.91 -0.45
N SER A 114 1.14 8.04 -0.40
CA SER A 114 1.30 9.10 0.59
C SER A 114 0.02 9.26 1.39
N GLN A 115 0.14 9.46 2.70
CA GLN A 115 -1.00 9.61 3.60
C GLN A 115 -1.14 11.05 4.09
N GLU A 116 -2.34 11.60 3.99
CA GLU A 116 -2.73 12.92 4.50
C GLU A 116 -3.97 12.75 5.41
N GLY A 117 -3.75 12.74 6.70
CA GLY A 117 -4.81 12.42 7.67
C GLY A 117 -5.35 11.01 7.48
N GLN A 118 -6.61 10.87 7.08
CA GLN A 118 -7.27 9.59 6.81
C GLN A 118 -7.36 9.26 5.31
N ARG A 119 -6.78 10.09 4.47
CA ARG A 119 -6.78 9.91 3.02
C ARG A 119 -5.43 9.40 2.54
N VAL A 120 -5.44 8.58 1.53
CA VAL A 120 -4.24 8.04 0.91
C VAL A 120 -4.23 8.40 -0.56
N PHE A 121 -3.08 8.82 -1.05
CA PHE A 121 -2.88 9.21 -2.44
C PHE A 121 -1.75 8.41 -3.06
N ILE A 122 -1.87 8.18 -4.36
CA ILE A 122 -0.82 7.55 -5.17
C ILE A 122 -0.16 8.66 -5.98
N ASP A 123 1.11 8.87 -5.74
CA ASP A 123 1.94 9.90 -6.37
C ASP A 123 3.00 9.23 -7.28
N ALA A 124 3.32 9.80 -8.43
CA ALA A 124 4.36 9.28 -9.32
C ALA A 124 5.76 9.55 -8.74
N LEU A 125 6.62 8.54 -8.69
CA LEU A 125 8.02 8.66 -8.26
C LEU A 125 8.95 9.13 -9.39
N CYS A 126 8.60 8.80 -10.61
CA CYS A 126 9.35 9.14 -11.82
C CYS A 126 8.38 9.44 -12.96
N ASP A 127 8.89 9.89 -14.10
CA ASP A 127 8.10 10.00 -15.33
C ASP A 127 7.64 8.59 -15.74
N ILE A 128 6.34 8.45 -16.06
CA ILE A 128 5.71 7.19 -16.46
C ILE A 128 5.13 7.38 -17.86
N ALA A 129 5.53 6.54 -18.80
CA ALA A 129 5.05 6.65 -20.18
C ALA A 129 3.60 6.13 -20.34
N ALA A 130 2.92 6.59 -21.37
CA ALA A 130 1.64 6.02 -21.74
C ALA A 130 1.79 4.51 -22.05
N GLY A 131 0.89 3.69 -21.52
CA GLY A 131 0.93 2.25 -21.65
C GLY A 131 1.66 1.52 -20.54
N GLU A 132 2.42 2.20 -19.67
CA GLU A 132 3.09 1.59 -18.53
C GLU A 132 2.12 1.29 -17.39
N GLU A 133 2.37 0.19 -16.68
CA GLU A 133 1.65 -0.20 -15.46
C GLU A 133 2.17 0.58 -14.25
N LEU A 134 1.25 1.02 -13.39
CA LEU A 134 1.55 1.67 -12.13
C LEU A 134 1.82 0.63 -11.05
N PHE A 135 2.86 0.84 -10.26
CA PHE A 135 3.26 -0.02 -9.15
C PHE A 135 3.64 0.82 -7.94
N TYR A 136 3.28 0.38 -6.74
CA TYR A 136 3.87 0.93 -5.51
C TYR A 136 4.38 -0.18 -4.61
N ASP A 137 5.31 0.14 -3.71
CA ASP A 137 5.75 -0.81 -2.70
C ASP A 137 4.69 -0.93 -1.61
N TYR A 138 4.09 -2.10 -1.44
CA TYR A 138 3.09 -2.33 -0.40
C TYR A 138 3.68 -2.18 1.00
N GLY A 139 4.98 -2.47 1.17
CA GLY A 139 5.68 -2.30 2.43
C GLY A 139 4.98 -3.01 3.59
N LEU A 140 4.47 -4.22 3.37
CA LEU A 140 3.68 -4.93 4.37
C LEU A 140 4.51 -5.18 5.61
N VAL A 141 3.98 -4.78 6.75
CA VAL A 141 4.57 -5.03 8.07
C VAL A 141 3.66 -5.96 8.84
N ILE A 142 4.23 -7.07 9.32
CA ILE A 142 3.56 -8.04 10.18
C ILE A 142 4.27 -8.01 11.53
N ASP A 143 3.50 -8.01 12.62
CA ASP A 143 4.02 -7.96 13.99
C ASP A 143 4.56 -9.34 14.45
N GLU A 144 5.38 -9.94 13.56
CA GLU A 144 6.05 -11.21 13.77
C GLU A 144 7.50 -11.13 13.25
N PRO A 145 8.41 -11.94 13.79
CA PRO A 145 9.78 -12.01 13.26
C PRO A 145 9.80 -12.40 11.77
N LEU A 146 10.62 -11.72 10.97
CA LEU A 146 10.78 -12.02 9.54
C LEU A 146 11.49 -13.37 9.33
N THR A 147 10.75 -14.46 9.43
CA THR A 147 11.26 -15.81 9.17
C THR A 147 11.26 -16.11 7.66
N PRO A 148 12.05 -17.09 7.18
CA PRO A 148 11.97 -17.57 5.80
C PRO A 148 10.56 -18.05 5.41
N GLN A 149 9.85 -18.70 6.34
CA GLN A 149 8.48 -19.15 6.12
C GLN A 149 7.55 -17.95 5.92
N LEU A 150 7.59 -16.95 6.82
CA LEU A 150 6.75 -15.74 6.69
C LEU A 150 6.99 -15.01 5.35
N LYS A 151 8.25 -14.96 4.87
CA LYS A 151 8.56 -14.40 3.55
C LYS A 151 7.96 -15.22 2.42
N ALA A 152 7.96 -16.54 2.54
CA ALA A 152 7.37 -17.44 1.56
C ALA A 152 5.85 -17.35 1.54
N ASP A 153 5.22 -17.03 2.66
CA ASP A 153 3.77 -16.83 2.78
C ASP A 153 3.31 -15.53 2.10
N TYR A 154 4.24 -14.57 1.85
CA TYR A 154 3.99 -13.30 1.18
C TYR A 154 4.89 -13.09 -0.04
N PRO A 155 4.78 -13.95 -1.07
CA PRO A 155 5.67 -13.92 -2.21
C PRO A 155 5.47 -12.68 -3.09
N CYS A 156 6.55 -12.13 -3.61
CA CYS A 156 6.52 -11.07 -4.62
C CYS A 156 6.85 -11.64 -6.00
N TRP A 157 6.05 -11.28 -6.99
CA TRP A 157 6.18 -11.72 -8.37
C TRP A 157 6.36 -10.56 -9.35
N CYS A 158 6.89 -9.42 -8.87
CA CYS A 158 7.09 -8.24 -9.71
C CYS A 158 8.09 -8.45 -10.87
N GLY A 159 8.90 -9.50 -10.84
CA GLY A 159 9.84 -9.85 -11.92
C GLY A 159 11.02 -8.89 -12.09
N HIS A 160 11.17 -7.88 -11.23
CA HIS A 160 12.25 -6.89 -11.36
C HIS A 160 13.58 -7.46 -10.87
N GLY A 161 14.71 -7.05 -11.49
CA GLY A 161 16.06 -7.54 -11.14
C GLY A 161 16.48 -7.30 -9.68
N VAL A 162 15.88 -6.32 -8.99
CA VAL A 162 16.09 -6.02 -7.55
C VAL A 162 14.96 -6.55 -6.67
N CYS A 163 14.18 -7.52 -7.16
CA CYS A 163 13.08 -8.10 -6.40
C CYS A 163 13.57 -8.76 -5.11
N ARG A 164 12.98 -8.40 -3.97
CA ARG A 164 13.29 -9.00 -2.66
C ARG A 164 12.58 -10.32 -2.38
N GLY A 165 11.79 -10.82 -3.34
CA GLY A 165 11.08 -12.11 -3.26
C GLY A 165 9.85 -12.10 -2.33
N THR A 166 9.55 -10.99 -1.68
CA THR A 166 8.44 -10.87 -0.74
C THR A 166 7.78 -9.49 -0.79
N LEU A 167 6.48 -9.43 -0.46
CA LEU A 167 5.72 -8.19 -0.28
C LEU A 167 6.03 -7.47 1.05
N LEU A 168 6.71 -8.18 1.98
CA LEU A 168 7.02 -7.65 3.29
C LEU A 168 8.09 -6.54 3.19
N ALA A 169 7.99 -5.57 4.10
CA ALA A 169 9.02 -4.54 4.25
C ALA A 169 10.38 -5.16 4.63
N SER A 170 11.48 -4.56 4.14
CA SER A 170 12.85 -5.06 4.40
C SER A 170 13.30 -4.90 5.85
N THR A 171 12.67 -3.99 6.60
CA THR A 171 12.98 -3.72 8.01
C THR A 171 11.73 -3.91 8.85
N ALA A 172 11.85 -4.69 9.94
CA ALA A 172 10.83 -4.67 10.98
C ALA A 172 10.66 -3.22 11.49
N PRO A 173 9.43 -2.76 11.82
CA PRO A 173 9.24 -1.45 12.43
C PRO A 173 10.09 -1.38 13.72
N ALA A 174 10.70 -0.24 13.95
CA ALA A 174 11.41 0.01 15.20
C ALA A 174 10.46 -0.30 16.36
N ALA A 175 10.88 -1.22 17.23
CA ALA A 175 10.06 -1.65 18.36
C ALA A 175 9.62 -0.41 19.15
N LYS A 176 8.30 -0.20 19.28
CA LYS A 176 7.77 0.85 20.16
C LYS A 176 8.34 0.64 21.56
N PRO A 177 8.87 1.69 22.23
CA PRO A 177 9.39 1.54 23.59
C PRO A 177 8.27 0.96 24.46
N ARG A 178 8.54 -0.19 25.10
CA ARG A 178 7.63 -0.81 26.07
C ARG A 178 7.31 0.24 27.15
N ARG A 179 6.05 0.68 27.21
CA ARG A 179 5.58 1.49 28.34
C ARG A 179 5.85 0.69 29.62
N THR A 180 6.88 1.08 30.33
CA THR A 180 7.15 0.56 31.67
C THR A 180 5.93 0.85 32.52
N ARG A 181 5.27 -0.22 32.97
CA ARG A 181 4.16 -0.14 33.92
C ARG A 181 4.72 0.52 35.17
N ALA A 182 4.29 1.74 35.49
CA ALA A 182 4.63 2.38 36.77
C ALA A 182 4.22 1.44 37.90
N LYS A 183 5.18 1.12 38.78
CA LYS A 183 4.87 0.41 40.02
C LYS A 183 3.92 1.25 40.86
N PRO A 184 2.85 0.68 41.42
CA PRO A 184 2.05 1.39 42.41
C PRO A 184 2.95 1.68 43.62
N LYS A 185 2.97 2.93 44.04
CA LYS A 185 3.55 3.31 45.33
C LYS A 185 2.64 2.74 46.41
N GLY A 186 3.19 1.85 47.25
CA GLY A 186 2.60 1.43 48.50
C GLY A 186 2.72 2.51 49.54
#